data_be603d06ec360df6f01bd8bb3de898e1
#
_entry.id   be603d06ec360df6f01bd8bb3de898e1
#
_cell.length_a   1.000
_cell.length_b   1.000
_cell.length_c   1.000
_cell.angle_alpha   90.00
_cell.angle_beta   90.00
_cell.angle_gamma   90.00
#
_symmetry.space_group_name_H-M   'P 1'
#
loop_
_entity.id
_entity.type
_entity.pdbx_description
1 polymer ?
#
loop_
_entity_poly.entity_id
_entity_poly.type
_entity_poly.pdbx_seq_one_letter_code
_entity_poly.pdbx_strand_id
1 'polypeptide(L)'
;HVISGQGQQLMPCVLGHEGAGLVTAIGDQVSRVSVGDHVILSWLPYCEKCYQCIRGKTHLCKAFQTPVGNGTLLDGSCRFSNKHGPIRQLGSLGCWSENVVVSEECCVPINRSIPFEIAALLGCAVTTGVGAVLNRAKVQKGETVVVIGAGGVGLSVVMAAKLQGASQ
;
A
#
# COMPACT_ATOMS: atom_id res chain seq x y z
N HIS A 1 5.38 13.06 -9.78
CA HIS A 1 4.88 12.70 -11.12
C HIS A 1 3.44 13.18 -11.37
N VAL A 2 2.50 12.96 -10.42
CA VAL A 2 1.10 13.42 -10.58
C VAL A 2 1.02 14.94 -10.63
N ILE A 3 1.66 15.64 -9.67
CA ILE A 3 1.67 17.10 -9.59
C ILE A 3 2.33 17.74 -10.83
N SER A 4 3.37 17.10 -11.38
CA SER A 4 4.06 17.54 -12.59
C SER A 4 3.36 17.16 -13.90
N GLY A 5 2.20 16.50 -13.83
CA GLY A 5 1.44 16.03 -14.99
C GLY A 5 2.04 14.80 -15.71
N GLN A 6 3.10 14.22 -15.17
CA GLN A 6 3.72 13.00 -15.73
C GLN A 6 2.99 11.71 -15.35
N GLY A 7 2.18 11.73 -14.27
CA GLY A 7 1.38 10.60 -13.83
C GLY A 7 -0.05 10.70 -14.35
N GLN A 8 -0.58 9.60 -14.88
CA GLN A 8 -1.98 9.52 -15.30
C GLN A 8 -2.85 9.26 -14.06
N GLN A 9 -3.32 10.31 -13.41
CA GLN A 9 -4.27 10.23 -12.30
C GLN A 9 -5.51 11.04 -12.62
N LEU A 10 -6.67 10.45 -12.38
CA LEU A 10 -7.95 11.15 -12.53
C LEU A 10 -8.09 12.23 -11.44
N MET A 11 -8.27 13.47 -11.86
CA MET A 11 -8.39 14.63 -10.96
C MET A 11 -9.86 15.07 -10.80
N PRO A 12 -10.23 15.72 -9.69
CA PRO A 12 -9.43 16.01 -8.50
C PRO A 12 -9.15 14.77 -7.65
N CYS A 13 -7.98 14.75 -6.97
CA CYS A 13 -7.53 13.58 -6.22
C CYS A 13 -6.76 13.97 -4.96
N VAL A 14 -7.04 13.32 -3.82
CA VAL A 14 -6.18 13.33 -2.64
C VAL A 14 -5.06 12.33 -2.88
N LEU A 15 -3.82 12.78 -2.78
CA LEU A 15 -2.63 11.98 -3.01
C LEU A 15 -2.21 11.18 -1.76
N GLY A 16 -1.07 10.49 -1.86
CA GLY A 16 -0.51 9.65 -0.79
C GLY A 16 -1.04 8.22 -0.83
N HIS A 17 -0.14 7.26 -0.75
CA HIS A 17 -0.45 5.81 -0.74
C HIS A 17 0.40 5.03 0.27
N GLU A 18 1.24 5.70 1.02
CA GLU A 18 1.98 5.16 2.16
C GLU A 18 1.40 5.78 3.43
N GLY A 19 0.57 5.03 4.12
CA GLY A 19 -0.15 5.49 5.31
C GLY A 19 -0.17 4.44 6.40
N ALA A 20 -0.18 4.91 7.63
CA ALA A 20 -0.44 4.11 8.82
C ALA A 20 -1.24 4.95 9.80
N GLY A 21 -2.02 4.30 10.65
CA GLY A 21 -2.85 5.02 11.60
C GLY A 21 -3.63 4.12 12.52
N LEU A 22 -4.46 4.79 13.32
CA LEU A 22 -5.36 4.16 14.27
C LEU A 22 -6.75 4.01 13.64
N VAL A 23 -7.34 2.84 13.74
CA VAL A 23 -8.75 2.65 13.40
C VAL A 23 -9.64 3.32 14.45
N THR A 24 -10.35 4.36 14.07
CA THR A 24 -11.21 5.14 14.98
C THR A 24 -12.69 4.80 14.85
N ALA A 25 -13.11 4.27 13.69
CA ALA A 25 -14.48 3.81 13.44
C ALA A 25 -14.46 2.71 12.38
N ILE A 26 -15.46 1.84 12.43
CA ILE A 26 -15.69 0.77 11.45
C ILE A 26 -17.16 0.76 11.03
N GLY A 27 -17.44 0.29 9.81
CA GLY A 27 -18.80 -0.01 9.35
C GLY A 27 -19.32 -1.33 9.90
N ASP A 28 -20.63 -1.53 9.84
CA ASP A 28 -21.33 -2.69 10.44
C ASP A 28 -20.89 -4.05 9.85
N GLN A 29 -20.35 -4.07 8.63
CA GLN A 29 -19.91 -5.29 7.94
C GLN A 29 -18.41 -5.53 7.99
N VAL A 30 -17.65 -4.66 8.66
CA VAL A 30 -16.21 -4.79 8.80
C VAL A 30 -15.87 -5.91 9.77
N SER A 31 -14.96 -6.79 9.37
CA SER A 31 -14.56 -7.97 10.15
C SER A 31 -13.06 -8.13 10.31
N ARG A 32 -12.25 -7.49 9.46
CA ARG A 32 -10.78 -7.67 9.45
C ARG A 32 -10.05 -6.80 10.46
N VAL A 33 -10.67 -5.73 10.92
CA VAL A 33 -10.08 -4.76 11.85
C VAL A 33 -11.11 -4.32 12.89
N SER A 34 -10.62 -3.84 14.01
CA SER A 34 -11.42 -3.33 15.13
C SER A 34 -11.01 -1.91 15.48
N VAL A 35 -11.90 -1.14 16.11
CA VAL A 35 -11.56 0.16 16.68
C VAL A 35 -10.42 0.00 17.68
N GLY A 36 -9.40 0.84 17.56
CA GLY A 36 -8.17 0.78 18.37
C GLY A 36 -7.04 -0.03 17.74
N ASP A 37 -7.25 -0.67 16.59
CA ASP A 37 -6.16 -1.34 15.88
C ASP A 37 -5.23 -0.31 15.23
N HIS A 38 -3.93 -0.60 15.30
CA HIS A 38 -2.92 0.05 14.48
C HIS A 38 -2.83 -0.66 13.14
N VAL A 39 -2.93 0.08 12.05
CA VAL A 39 -2.90 -0.48 10.70
C VAL A 39 -1.92 0.25 9.80
N ILE A 40 -1.34 -0.47 8.85
CA ILE A 40 -0.78 0.11 7.63
C ILE A 40 -1.84 0.01 6.53
N LEU A 41 -1.75 0.92 5.58
CA LEU A 41 -2.63 0.93 4.42
C LEU A 41 -1.92 0.36 3.20
N SER A 42 -2.55 -0.61 2.54
CA SER A 42 -2.07 -1.23 1.32
C SER A 42 -2.93 -0.80 0.13
N TRP A 43 -2.31 -0.29 -0.91
CA TRP A 43 -2.98 0.03 -2.18
C TRP A 43 -3.13 -1.18 -3.12
N LEU A 44 -2.78 -2.38 -2.63
CA LEU A 44 -2.95 -3.66 -3.32
C LEU A 44 -3.93 -4.56 -2.55
N PRO A 45 -5.22 -4.15 -2.42
CA PRO A 45 -6.23 -4.99 -1.79
C PRO A 45 -6.46 -6.27 -2.59
N TYR A 46 -6.92 -7.34 -1.93
CA TYR A 46 -7.18 -8.61 -2.59
C TYR A 46 -8.47 -9.27 -2.06
N CYS A 47 -9.17 -9.98 -2.95
CA CYS A 47 -10.51 -10.49 -2.69
C CYS A 47 -10.56 -11.93 -2.19
N GLU A 48 -9.43 -12.63 -2.06
CA GLU A 48 -9.27 -14.03 -1.64
C GLU A 48 -9.94 -15.08 -2.54
N LYS A 49 -10.88 -14.72 -3.40
CA LYS A 49 -11.73 -15.63 -4.17
C LYS A 49 -11.51 -15.64 -5.69
N CYS A 50 -10.80 -14.67 -6.28
CA CYS A 50 -10.54 -14.70 -7.71
C CYS A 50 -9.42 -15.70 -8.07
N TYR A 51 -9.33 -16.07 -9.33
CA TYR A 51 -8.34 -17.02 -9.85
C TYR A 51 -6.90 -16.74 -9.38
N GLN A 52 -6.50 -15.48 -9.34
CA GLN A 52 -5.16 -15.10 -8.89
C GLN A 52 -4.99 -15.28 -7.38
N CYS A 53 -5.99 -14.88 -6.58
CA CYS A 53 -5.95 -15.00 -5.12
C CYS A 53 -5.90 -16.46 -4.66
N ILE A 54 -6.73 -17.32 -5.24
CA ILE A 54 -6.75 -18.77 -4.92
C ILE A 54 -5.39 -19.44 -5.18
N ARG A 55 -4.62 -18.92 -6.15
CA ARG A 55 -3.26 -19.40 -6.48
C ARG A 55 -2.15 -18.73 -5.66
N GLY A 56 -2.48 -17.99 -4.61
CA GLY A 56 -1.52 -17.27 -3.78
C GLY A 56 -0.89 -16.03 -4.45
N LYS A 57 -1.41 -15.61 -5.61
CA LYS A 57 -0.92 -14.42 -6.35
C LYS A 57 -1.80 -13.20 -6.04
N THR A 58 -1.97 -12.88 -4.77
CA THR A 58 -2.88 -11.82 -4.29
C THR A 58 -2.55 -10.45 -4.88
N HIS A 59 -1.26 -10.14 -5.11
CA HIS A 59 -0.79 -8.92 -5.78
C HIS A 59 -1.27 -8.77 -7.23
N LEU A 60 -1.83 -9.82 -7.84
CA LEU A 60 -2.44 -9.82 -9.16
C LEU A 60 -3.97 -9.91 -9.09
N CYS A 61 -4.58 -9.60 -7.95
CA CYS A 61 -6.03 -9.60 -7.78
C CYS A 61 -6.68 -8.68 -8.81
N LYS A 62 -7.58 -9.22 -9.64
CA LYS A 62 -8.27 -8.45 -10.68
C LYS A 62 -9.53 -7.76 -10.18
N ALA A 63 -10.09 -8.21 -9.07
CA ALA A 63 -11.37 -7.70 -8.56
C ALA A 63 -11.32 -6.20 -8.21
N PHE A 64 -10.16 -5.73 -7.77
CA PHE A 64 -10.00 -4.37 -7.29
C PHE A 64 -9.11 -3.47 -8.15
N GLN A 65 -8.63 -3.95 -9.30
CA GLN A 65 -7.79 -3.14 -10.18
C GLN A 65 -8.49 -1.88 -10.69
N THR A 66 -9.76 -2.00 -11.09
CA THR A 66 -10.53 -0.87 -11.61
C THR A 66 -10.81 0.19 -10.56
N PRO A 67 -11.37 -0.12 -9.37
CA PRO A 67 -11.53 0.88 -8.31
C PRO A 67 -10.22 1.57 -7.93
N VAL A 68 -9.16 0.80 -7.71
CA VAL A 68 -7.83 1.34 -7.35
C VAL A 68 -7.29 2.26 -8.45
N GLY A 69 -7.38 1.86 -9.71
CA GLY A 69 -6.97 2.68 -10.85
C GLY A 69 -7.81 3.95 -11.03
N ASN A 70 -9.10 3.87 -10.73
CA ASN A 70 -10.01 5.02 -10.77
C ASN A 70 -9.86 5.95 -9.56
N GLY A 71 -9.16 5.53 -8.51
CA GLY A 71 -9.05 6.29 -7.26
C GLY A 71 -10.35 6.39 -6.50
N THR A 72 -11.15 5.32 -6.50
CA THR A 72 -12.38 5.17 -5.71
C THR A 72 -12.18 4.12 -4.61
N LEU A 73 -13.10 4.04 -3.65
CA LEU A 73 -13.19 2.87 -2.79
C LEU A 73 -13.55 1.63 -3.62
N LEU A 74 -13.47 0.44 -3.02
CA LEU A 74 -13.70 -0.82 -3.73
C LEU A 74 -15.17 -0.98 -4.18
N ASP A 75 -16.09 -0.25 -3.55
CA ASP A 75 -17.50 -0.11 -3.95
C ASP A 75 -17.73 0.90 -5.10
N GLY A 76 -16.68 1.54 -5.59
CA GLY A 76 -16.71 2.56 -6.64
C GLY A 76 -17.05 3.98 -6.14
N SER A 77 -17.26 4.18 -4.85
CA SER A 77 -17.59 5.50 -4.27
C SER A 77 -16.35 6.32 -3.94
N CYS A 78 -16.53 7.64 -3.77
CA CYS A 78 -15.53 8.57 -3.21
C CYS A 78 -16.00 9.04 -1.83
N ARG A 79 -15.09 9.15 -0.88
CA ARG A 79 -15.40 9.64 0.49
C ARG A 79 -14.94 11.06 0.74
N PHE A 80 -14.08 11.59 -0.11
CA PHE A 80 -13.77 13.00 -0.13
C PHE A 80 -14.69 13.75 -1.11
N SER A 81 -15.07 14.96 -0.76
CA SER A 81 -15.84 15.84 -1.62
C SER A 81 -15.56 17.30 -1.31
N ASN A 82 -15.86 18.18 -2.24
CA ASN A 82 -15.90 19.62 -2.06
C ASN A 82 -17.17 20.19 -2.75
N LYS A 83 -17.27 21.52 -2.80
CA LYS A 83 -18.40 22.22 -3.44
C LYS A 83 -18.59 21.91 -4.94
N HIS A 84 -17.60 21.32 -5.59
CA HIS A 84 -17.63 20.97 -7.01
C HIS A 84 -17.92 19.47 -7.24
N GLY A 85 -18.02 18.66 -6.20
CA GLY A 85 -18.34 17.25 -6.29
C GLY A 85 -17.33 16.31 -5.61
N PRO A 86 -17.34 15.02 -5.98
CA PRO A 86 -16.47 14.03 -5.37
C PRO A 86 -15.01 14.23 -5.73
N ILE A 87 -14.12 13.90 -4.80
CA ILE A 87 -12.67 13.92 -4.94
C ILE A 87 -12.17 12.48 -4.81
N ARG A 88 -11.32 12.07 -5.73
CA ARG A 88 -10.74 10.72 -5.78
C ARG A 88 -9.66 10.52 -4.72
N GLN A 89 -9.30 9.28 -4.49
CA GLN A 89 -8.28 8.85 -3.52
C GLN A 89 -7.21 8.05 -4.26
N LEU A 90 -5.96 8.53 -4.29
CA LEU A 90 -4.88 7.80 -4.96
C LEU A 90 -4.78 6.37 -4.39
N GLY A 91 -4.86 5.38 -5.27
CA GLY A 91 -4.76 3.97 -4.89
C GLY A 91 -5.85 3.48 -3.94
N SER A 92 -7.06 4.07 -3.96
CA SER A 92 -8.16 3.86 -3.01
C SER A 92 -7.86 4.29 -1.57
N LEU A 93 -6.78 5.03 -1.34
CA LEU A 93 -6.29 5.43 -0.01
C LEU A 93 -6.37 6.94 0.22
N GLY A 94 -5.59 7.75 -0.50
CA GLY A 94 -5.56 9.20 -0.32
C GLY A 94 -4.97 9.62 1.03
N CYS A 95 -3.78 9.09 1.37
CA CYS A 95 -3.19 9.22 2.72
C CYS A 95 -2.70 10.63 3.08
N TRP A 96 -2.69 11.60 2.15
CA TRP A 96 -2.37 13.00 2.49
C TRP A 96 -3.59 13.70 3.09
N SER A 97 -4.08 13.14 4.16
CA SER A 97 -5.24 13.60 4.90
C SER A 97 -5.09 13.15 6.37
N GLU A 98 -5.61 13.93 7.30
CA GLU A 98 -5.60 13.61 8.73
C GLU A 98 -6.46 12.37 9.04
N ASN A 99 -7.56 12.22 8.30
CA ASN A 99 -8.46 11.08 8.41
C ASN A 99 -8.79 10.57 7.02
N VAL A 100 -8.87 9.26 6.87
CA VAL A 100 -9.25 8.58 5.63
C VAL A 100 -10.32 7.54 5.91
N VAL A 101 -11.20 7.36 4.94
CA VAL A 101 -12.09 6.19 4.89
C VAL A 101 -11.59 5.28 3.80
N VAL A 102 -11.30 4.04 4.15
CA VAL A 102 -10.78 3.02 3.23
C VAL A 102 -11.56 1.72 3.39
N SER A 103 -11.50 0.86 2.39
CA SER A 103 -12.05 -0.49 2.49
C SER A 103 -11.18 -1.35 3.41
N GLU A 104 -11.81 -2.26 4.17
CA GLU A 104 -11.07 -3.12 5.14
C GLU A 104 -9.98 -3.97 4.48
N GLU A 105 -10.13 -4.31 3.20
CA GLU A 105 -9.12 -5.05 2.43
C GLU A 105 -7.82 -4.25 2.20
N CYS A 106 -7.88 -2.93 2.39
CA CYS A 106 -6.70 -2.06 2.37
C CYS A 106 -6.01 -1.96 3.72
N CYS A 107 -6.62 -2.45 4.80
CA CYS A 107 -6.10 -2.34 6.17
C CYS A 107 -5.34 -3.61 6.56
N VAL A 108 -4.09 -3.45 7.00
CA VAL A 108 -3.27 -4.56 7.53
C VAL A 108 -2.91 -4.24 8.97
N PRO A 109 -3.45 -4.98 9.96
CA PRO A 109 -3.11 -4.79 11.37
C PRO A 109 -1.62 -5.00 11.63
N ILE A 110 -1.06 -4.17 12.50
CA ILE A 110 0.36 -4.22 12.89
C ILE A 110 0.51 -4.17 14.41
N ASN A 111 1.70 -4.52 14.88
CA ASN A 111 2.02 -4.38 16.30
C ASN A 111 2.00 -2.90 16.71
N ARG A 112 1.33 -2.60 17.83
CA ARG A 112 1.16 -1.24 18.38
C ARG A 112 2.48 -0.58 18.78
N SER A 113 3.55 -1.36 18.96
CA SER A 113 4.87 -0.82 19.29
C SER A 113 5.60 -0.20 18.08
N ILE A 114 5.11 -0.39 16.85
CA ILE A 114 5.72 0.17 15.65
C ILE A 114 5.22 1.62 15.48
N PRO A 115 6.12 2.62 15.48
CA PRO A 115 5.75 4.02 15.23
C PRO A 115 5.10 4.19 13.85
N PHE A 116 4.07 5.03 13.74
CA PHE A 116 3.31 5.19 12.49
C PHE A 116 4.16 5.72 11.34
N GLU A 117 5.13 6.59 11.59
CA GLU A 117 6.06 7.11 10.60
C GLU A 117 6.97 6.03 9.98
N ILE A 118 7.25 4.96 10.73
CA ILE A 118 7.97 3.78 10.22
C ILE A 118 6.99 2.83 9.55
N ALA A 119 5.85 2.59 10.17
CA ALA A 119 4.83 1.67 9.68
C ALA A 119 4.31 2.07 8.28
N ALA A 120 4.12 3.37 8.03
CA ALA A 120 3.63 3.88 6.75
C ALA A 120 4.47 3.42 5.56
N LEU A 121 5.80 3.32 5.72
CA LEU A 121 6.72 2.88 4.67
C LEU A 121 6.54 1.39 4.29
N LEU A 122 5.96 0.59 5.20
CA LEU A 122 5.71 -0.84 4.96
C LEU A 122 4.65 -1.06 3.89
N GLY A 123 3.75 -0.10 3.68
CA GLY A 123 2.67 -0.20 2.69
C GLY A 123 3.13 -0.22 1.24
N CYS A 124 4.32 0.30 0.93
CA CYS A 124 4.83 0.38 -0.44
C CYS A 124 6.34 0.16 -0.52
N ALA A 125 7.17 1.14 -0.13
CA ALA A 125 8.60 1.14 -0.41
C ALA A 125 9.33 -0.08 0.18
N VAL A 126 9.05 -0.41 1.45
CA VAL A 126 9.72 -1.52 2.14
C VAL A 126 9.30 -2.85 1.56
N THR A 127 8.00 -3.12 1.41
CA THR A 127 7.51 -4.38 0.82
C THR A 127 7.98 -4.56 -0.61
N THR A 128 8.07 -3.49 -1.40
CA THR A 128 8.60 -3.51 -2.77
C THR A 128 10.08 -3.91 -2.78
N GLY A 129 10.90 -3.24 -1.98
CA GLY A 129 12.35 -3.53 -1.92
C GLY A 129 12.65 -4.93 -1.38
N VAL A 130 11.99 -5.33 -0.30
CA VAL A 130 12.13 -6.67 0.29
C VAL A 130 11.66 -7.74 -0.71
N GLY A 131 10.52 -7.54 -1.36
CA GLY A 131 10.00 -8.47 -2.36
C GLY A 131 10.91 -8.61 -3.59
N ALA A 132 11.58 -7.54 -3.99
CA ALA A 132 12.57 -7.59 -5.07
C ALA A 132 13.74 -8.52 -4.71
N VAL A 133 14.24 -8.46 -3.49
CA VAL A 133 15.35 -9.32 -3.01
C VAL A 133 14.89 -10.76 -2.81
N LEU A 134 13.83 -10.97 -2.05
CA LEU A 134 13.42 -12.31 -1.62
C LEU A 134 12.70 -13.11 -2.73
N ASN A 135 11.80 -12.44 -3.44
CA ASN A 135 10.89 -13.13 -4.35
C ASN A 135 11.33 -13.05 -5.81
N ARG A 136 11.92 -11.93 -6.20
CA ARG A 136 12.29 -11.70 -7.61
C ARG A 136 13.73 -12.07 -7.91
N ALA A 137 14.70 -11.48 -7.22
CA ALA A 137 16.12 -11.77 -7.39
C ALA A 137 16.53 -13.08 -6.67
N LYS A 138 15.84 -13.42 -5.57
CA LYS A 138 16.11 -14.61 -4.74
C LYS A 138 17.56 -14.62 -4.24
N VAL A 139 18.03 -13.48 -3.81
CA VAL A 139 19.41 -13.29 -3.33
C VAL A 139 19.77 -14.32 -2.28
N GLN A 140 20.94 -14.96 -2.46
CA GLN A 140 21.47 -15.96 -1.57
C GLN A 140 22.61 -15.39 -0.72
N LYS A 141 22.88 -16.03 0.40
CA LYS A 141 24.01 -15.69 1.27
C LYS A 141 25.32 -15.75 0.47
N GLY A 142 26.14 -14.71 0.60
CA GLY A 142 27.45 -14.60 -0.05
C GLY A 142 27.43 -13.98 -1.46
N GLU A 143 26.25 -13.72 -2.04
CA GLU A 143 26.15 -13.05 -3.33
C GLU A 143 26.49 -11.55 -3.24
N THR A 144 26.90 -10.98 -4.36
CA THR A 144 27.12 -9.53 -4.54
C THR A 144 25.88 -8.92 -5.19
N VAL A 145 25.40 -7.80 -4.62
CA VAL A 145 24.20 -7.10 -5.08
C VAL A 145 24.56 -5.66 -5.45
N VAL A 146 24.17 -5.24 -6.64
CA VAL A 146 24.29 -3.83 -7.08
C VAL A 146 22.90 -3.21 -7.11
N VAL A 147 22.74 -2.06 -6.44
CA VAL A 147 21.50 -1.31 -6.37
C VAL A 147 21.68 0.05 -7.03
N ILE A 148 20.91 0.31 -8.09
CA ILE A 148 20.95 1.59 -8.81
C ILE A 148 19.79 2.44 -8.34
N GLY A 149 20.10 3.51 -7.59
CA GLY A 149 19.14 4.42 -6.97
C GLY A 149 18.98 4.19 -5.47
N ALA A 150 19.10 5.27 -4.68
CA ALA A 150 19.05 5.26 -3.21
C ALA A 150 17.79 5.97 -2.66
N GLY A 151 16.65 5.81 -3.34
CA GLY A 151 15.34 6.20 -2.81
C GLY A 151 14.78 5.14 -1.85
N GLY A 152 13.56 5.32 -1.35
CA GLY A 152 12.93 4.42 -0.36
C GLY A 152 12.97 2.94 -0.75
N VAL A 153 12.66 2.62 -2.01
CA VAL A 153 12.73 1.24 -2.52
C VAL A 153 14.18 0.74 -2.55
N GLY A 154 15.12 1.53 -3.10
CA GLY A 154 16.54 1.12 -3.20
C GLY A 154 17.18 0.89 -1.84
N LEU A 155 16.93 1.75 -0.86
CA LEU A 155 17.39 1.57 0.52
C LEU A 155 16.79 0.30 1.15
N SER A 156 15.53 0.01 0.88
CA SER A 156 14.87 -1.22 1.34
C SER A 156 15.47 -2.47 0.69
N VAL A 157 15.88 -2.39 -0.59
CA VAL A 157 16.62 -3.47 -1.27
C VAL A 157 17.96 -3.71 -0.58
N VAL A 158 18.75 -2.64 -0.28
CA VAL A 158 20.03 -2.75 0.42
C VAL A 158 19.85 -3.42 1.80
N MET A 159 18.85 -2.97 2.56
CA MET A 159 18.55 -3.56 3.88
C MET A 159 18.18 -5.04 3.76
N ALA A 160 17.32 -5.39 2.82
CA ALA A 160 16.89 -6.77 2.60
C ALA A 160 18.05 -7.67 2.12
N ALA A 161 18.89 -7.19 1.20
CA ALA A 161 20.07 -7.92 0.73
C ALA A 161 21.04 -8.20 1.89
N LYS A 162 21.28 -7.21 2.75
CA LYS A 162 22.09 -7.38 3.96
C LYS A 162 21.50 -8.43 4.90
N LEU A 163 20.19 -8.41 5.14
CA LEU A 163 19.50 -9.41 5.96
C LEU A 163 19.59 -10.83 5.38
N GLN A 164 19.60 -10.96 4.04
CA GLN A 164 19.84 -12.23 3.35
C GLN A 164 21.30 -12.70 3.40
N GLY A 165 22.21 -11.88 3.91
CA GLY A 165 23.62 -12.21 4.01
C GLY A 165 24.40 -12.04 2.70
N ALA A 166 23.97 -11.12 1.84
CA ALA A 166 24.80 -10.71 0.70
C ALA A 166 26.19 -10.26 1.21
N SER A 167 27.23 -10.63 0.46
CA SER A 167 28.62 -10.33 0.85
C SER A 167 29.04 -8.90 0.51
N GLN A 168 28.42 -8.32 -0.51
CA GLN A 168 28.73 -6.96 -0.97
C GLN A 168 27.49 -6.36 -1.67
#